data_8d2413e33dbd2acd127c38ea1cf74060
#
_entry.id   8d2413e33dbd2acd127c38ea1cf74060
#
_cell.length_a   1.000
_cell.length_b   1.000
_cell.length_c   1.000
_cell.angle_alpha   90.00
_cell.angle_beta   90.00
_cell.angle_gamma   90.00
#
_symmetry.space_group_name_H-M   'P 1'
#
loop_
_entity.id
_entity.type
_entity.pdbx_description
1 polymer ?
#
loop_
_entity_poly.entity_id
_entity_poly.type
_entity_poly.pdbx_seq_one_letter_code
_entity_poly.pdbx_strand_id
1 'polypeptide(L)'
;LKEIKRLAENNEITPCSEYGSISFEDTQPAYIAHLLGYVDRESLSKLKIVCNAGNGGAGPTINAIEQMLPFEFIKVHHEADGTFPNGVPNPLLVENRGPTIEAIHSSGADLGIAWDGDFDRCFFFDENGRFIEGYYIVGLLAQSFLEAEPGGKIVHDPRLTWNTIEIAQEFSGQAIQ
;
A
#
# COMPACT_ATOMS: atom_id res chain seq x y z
N LEU A 1 -18.03 19.14 3.21
CA LEU A 1 -18.57 17.77 3.25
C LEU A 1 -19.99 17.71 3.78
N LYS A 2 -20.28 18.28 4.98
CA LYS A 2 -21.64 18.29 5.58
C LYS A 2 -22.70 18.93 4.68
N GLU A 3 -22.37 20.02 4.00
CA GLU A 3 -23.28 20.69 3.07
C GLU A 3 -23.56 19.85 1.82
N ILE A 4 -22.54 19.20 1.24
CA ILE A 4 -22.71 18.29 0.11
C ILE A 4 -23.63 17.12 0.51
N LYS A 5 -23.44 16.55 1.70
CA LYS A 5 -24.29 15.51 2.24
C LYS A 5 -25.75 15.99 2.35
N ARG A 6 -25.99 17.17 2.94
CA ARG A 6 -27.33 17.76 3.08
C ARG A 6 -28.03 17.94 1.73
N LEU A 7 -27.31 18.49 0.73
CA LEU A 7 -27.84 18.68 -0.63
C LEU A 7 -28.24 17.34 -1.26
N ALA A 8 -27.40 16.32 -1.08
CA ALA A 8 -27.66 14.98 -1.62
C ALA A 8 -28.85 14.30 -0.91
N GLU A 9 -28.92 14.36 0.42
CA GLU A 9 -30.00 13.74 1.20
C GLU A 9 -31.35 14.40 0.94
N ASN A 10 -31.37 15.72 0.75
CA ASN A 10 -32.60 16.49 0.45
C ASN A 10 -32.95 16.51 -1.04
N ASN A 11 -32.13 15.92 -1.90
CA ASN A 11 -32.28 15.99 -3.35
C ASN A 11 -32.32 17.44 -3.88
N GLU A 12 -31.60 18.35 -3.22
CA GLU A 12 -31.48 19.76 -3.59
C GLU A 12 -30.42 19.95 -4.71
N ILE A 13 -30.60 19.23 -5.83
CA ILE A 13 -29.70 19.27 -6.98
C ILE A 13 -30.34 20.15 -8.05
N THR A 14 -29.62 21.19 -8.48
CA THR A 14 -30.06 22.00 -9.61
C THR A 14 -29.86 21.23 -10.91
N PRO A 15 -30.91 20.90 -11.67
CA PRO A 15 -30.76 20.25 -12.94
C PRO A 15 -29.93 21.12 -13.89
N CYS A 16 -28.98 20.52 -14.61
CA CYS A 16 -28.28 21.21 -15.69
C CYS A 16 -29.06 21.08 -17.00
N SER A 17 -28.94 22.08 -17.88
CA SER A 17 -29.59 22.10 -19.18
C SER A 17 -28.87 21.19 -20.19
N GLU A 18 -27.60 20.90 -19.96
CA GLU A 18 -26.77 20.03 -20.79
C GLU A 18 -26.18 18.90 -19.94
N TYR A 19 -26.36 17.67 -20.38
CA TYR A 19 -25.80 16.50 -19.73
C TYR A 19 -24.38 16.24 -20.27
N GLY A 20 -23.45 15.91 -19.36
CA GLY A 20 -22.14 15.42 -19.75
C GLY A 20 -22.21 13.99 -20.33
N SER A 21 -21.10 13.53 -20.86
CA SER A 21 -20.93 12.15 -21.30
C SER A 21 -20.13 11.36 -20.26
N ILE A 22 -20.34 10.06 -20.22
CA ILE A 22 -19.56 9.12 -19.42
C ILE A 22 -18.76 8.25 -20.38
N SER A 23 -17.45 8.15 -20.19
CA SER A 23 -16.59 7.19 -20.87
C SER A 23 -15.96 6.26 -19.84
N PHE A 24 -15.69 5.03 -20.25
CA PHE A 24 -14.98 4.03 -19.44
C PHE A 24 -13.64 3.74 -20.08
N GLU A 25 -12.60 3.69 -19.24
CA GLU A 25 -11.25 3.33 -19.65
C GLU A 25 -10.69 2.30 -18.66
N ASP A 26 -10.15 1.20 -19.18
CA ASP A 26 -9.43 0.23 -18.37
C ASP A 26 -7.99 0.71 -18.14
N THR A 27 -7.72 1.26 -16.97
CA THR A 27 -6.41 1.79 -16.59
C THR A 27 -5.51 0.73 -15.94
N GLN A 28 -6.03 -0.47 -15.61
CA GLN A 28 -5.29 -1.50 -14.90
C GLN A 28 -4.01 -1.93 -15.64
N PRO A 29 -4.00 -2.20 -16.95
CA PRO A 29 -2.77 -2.60 -17.64
C PRO A 29 -1.66 -1.56 -17.55
N ALA A 30 -2.00 -0.27 -17.72
CA ALA A 30 -1.04 0.82 -17.61
C ALA A 30 -0.50 0.96 -16.18
N TYR A 31 -1.36 0.81 -15.17
CA TYR A 31 -0.98 0.85 -13.76
C TYR A 31 -0.04 -0.32 -13.41
N ILE A 32 -0.35 -1.54 -13.82
CA ILE A 32 0.50 -2.71 -13.57
C ILE A 32 1.86 -2.55 -14.26
N ALA A 33 1.89 -2.08 -15.51
CA ALA A 33 3.14 -1.81 -16.21
C ALA A 33 4.00 -0.77 -15.47
N HIS A 34 3.37 0.28 -14.94
CA HIS A 34 4.02 1.30 -14.14
C HIS A 34 4.62 0.71 -12.84
N LEU A 35 3.87 -0.09 -12.09
CA LEU A 35 4.34 -0.74 -10.87
C LEU A 35 5.56 -1.64 -11.13
N LEU A 36 5.49 -2.46 -12.17
CA LEU A 36 6.59 -3.35 -12.56
C LEU A 36 7.83 -2.60 -13.06
N GLY A 37 7.67 -1.36 -13.48
CA GLY A 37 8.79 -0.48 -13.87
C GLY A 37 9.68 -0.04 -12.71
N TYR A 38 9.22 -0.16 -11.46
CA TYR A 38 10.02 0.18 -10.29
C TYR A 38 11.01 -0.91 -9.88
N VAL A 39 10.89 -2.13 -10.40
CA VAL A 39 11.68 -3.27 -9.95
C VAL A 39 12.40 -3.95 -11.12
N ASP A 40 13.65 -4.35 -10.88
CA ASP A 40 14.34 -5.29 -11.75
C ASP A 40 13.90 -6.72 -11.38
N ARG A 41 13.00 -7.29 -12.20
CA ARG A 41 12.41 -8.60 -11.94
C ARG A 41 13.41 -9.75 -11.98
N GLU A 42 14.53 -9.57 -12.70
CA GLU A 42 15.58 -10.59 -12.80
C GLU A 42 16.40 -10.66 -11.51
N SER A 43 16.46 -9.56 -10.74
CA SER A 43 17.15 -9.51 -9.45
C SER A 43 16.31 -10.02 -8.27
N LEU A 44 14.99 -10.23 -8.46
CA LEU A 44 14.11 -10.65 -7.37
C LEU A 44 14.34 -12.10 -6.96
N SER A 45 14.52 -12.33 -5.67
CA SER A 45 14.53 -13.67 -5.08
C SER A 45 13.12 -14.20 -4.88
N LYS A 46 12.97 -15.54 -4.83
CA LYS A 46 11.69 -16.15 -4.48
C LYS A 46 11.39 -15.91 -3.00
N LEU A 47 10.25 -15.35 -2.73
CA LEU A 47 9.74 -15.14 -1.37
C LEU A 47 8.31 -15.65 -1.28
N LYS A 48 7.93 -16.11 -0.09
CA LYS A 48 6.56 -16.39 0.27
C LYS A 48 6.02 -15.19 1.05
N ILE A 49 4.97 -14.55 0.52
CA ILE A 49 4.47 -13.29 1.05
C ILE A 49 2.99 -13.42 1.40
N VAL A 50 2.65 -13.15 2.66
CA VAL A 50 1.25 -12.97 3.05
C VAL A 50 0.78 -11.61 2.57
N CYS A 51 -0.35 -11.59 1.87
CA CYS A 51 -1.01 -10.38 1.37
C CYS A 51 -2.42 -10.30 1.96
N ASN A 52 -2.61 -9.42 2.95
CA ASN A 52 -3.91 -9.16 3.54
C ASN A 52 -4.53 -7.90 2.91
N ALA A 53 -5.46 -8.10 1.99
CA ALA A 53 -6.16 -7.01 1.31
C ALA A 53 -7.28 -6.37 2.16
N GLY A 54 -7.61 -6.93 3.33
CA GLY A 54 -8.64 -6.40 4.23
C GLY A 54 -10.03 -6.27 3.59
N ASN A 55 -10.34 -7.10 2.58
CA ASN A 55 -11.53 -6.96 1.74
C ASN A 55 -11.61 -5.60 0.99
N GLY A 56 -10.48 -4.92 0.83
CA GLY A 56 -10.36 -3.64 0.16
C GLY A 56 -9.87 -3.73 -1.29
N GLY A 57 -9.29 -2.63 -1.78
CA GLY A 57 -8.89 -2.45 -3.17
C GLY A 57 -7.62 -3.19 -3.59
N ALA A 58 -6.80 -3.72 -2.67
CA ALA A 58 -5.53 -4.36 -3.00
C ALA A 58 -5.66 -5.68 -3.75
N GLY A 59 -6.70 -6.48 -3.46
CA GLY A 59 -6.87 -7.82 -4.01
C GLY A 59 -6.81 -7.90 -5.54
N PRO A 60 -7.57 -7.12 -6.29
CA PRO A 60 -7.52 -7.10 -7.76
C PRO A 60 -6.13 -6.77 -8.32
N THR A 61 -5.41 -5.86 -7.69
CA THR A 61 -4.04 -5.50 -8.10
C THR A 61 -3.07 -6.66 -7.89
N ILE A 62 -3.15 -7.33 -6.73
CA ILE A 62 -2.34 -8.53 -6.43
C ILE A 62 -2.61 -9.61 -7.47
N ASN A 63 -3.87 -9.89 -7.80
CA ASN A 63 -4.24 -10.86 -8.84
C ASN A 63 -3.62 -10.51 -10.21
N ALA A 64 -3.53 -9.24 -10.54
CA ALA A 64 -2.97 -8.80 -11.81
C ALA A 64 -1.44 -8.94 -11.90
N ILE A 65 -0.72 -8.78 -10.77
CA ILE A 65 0.75 -8.83 -10.77
C ILE A 65 1.33 -10.19 -10.38
N GLU A 66 0.59 -11.07 -9.70
CA GLU A 66 1.12 -12.29 -9.10
C GLU A 66 1.83 -13.22 -10.11
N GLN A 67 1.33 -13.31 -11.34
CA GLN A 67 1.93 -14.12 -12.40
C GLN A 67 3.20 -13.51 -13.02
N MET A 68 3.49 -12.27 -12.67
CA MET A 68 4.62 -11.51 -13.23
C MET A 68 5.80 -11.40 -12.25
N LEU A 69 5.63 -11.90 -11.03
CA LEU A 69 6.61 -11.83 -9.94
C LEU A 69 6.98 -13.25 -9.49
N PRO A 70 8.21 -13.48 -9.00
CA PRO A 70 8.67 -14.79 -8.57
C PRO A 70 8.19 -15.19 -7.16
N PHE A 71 7.16 -14.52 -6.64
CA PHE A 71 6.67 -14.67 -5.27
C PHE A 71 5.54 -15.69 -5.17
N GLU A 72 5.49 -16.41 -4.04
CA GLU A 72 4.32 -17.18 -3.64
C GLU A 72 3.44 -16.30 -2.74
N PHE A 73 2.22 -15.98 -3.19
CA PHE A 73 1.30 -15.12 -2.46
C PHE A 73 0.30 -15.92 -1.63
N ILE A 74 0.29 -15.71 -0.32
CA ILE A 74 -0.72 -16.23 0.60
C ILE A 74 -1.76 -15.14 0.82
N LYS A 75 -2.94 -15.33 0.28
CA LYS A 75 -4.00 -14.31 0.23
C LYS A 75 -4.91 -14.38 1.46
N VAL A 76 -5.10 -13.24 2.14
CA VAL A 76 -5.96 -13.09 3.32
C VAL A 76 -6.96 -11.98 3.05
N HIS A 77 -8.24 -12.19 3.39
CA HIS A 77 -9.33 -11.24 3.17
C HIS A 77 -9.26 -10.60 1.78
N HIS A 78 -9.06 -11.44 0.77
CA HIS A 78 -8.57 -11.02 -0.55
C HIS A 78 -9.65 -10.43 -1.44
N GLU A 79 -10.87 -10.98 -1.36
CA GLU A 79 -11.99 -10.53 -2.19
C GLU A 79 -12.49 -9.16 -1.71
N ALA A 80 -12.62 -8.23 -2.66
CA ALA A 80 -13.11 -6.88 -2.37
C ALA A 80 -14.59 -6.92 -1.96
N ASP A 81 -14.90 -6.41 -0.78
CA ASP A 81 -16.26 -6.32 -0.24
C ASP A 81 -16.40 -5.04 0.59
N GLY A 82 -17.10 -4.04 0.04
CA GLY A 82 -17.30 -2.75 0.69
C GLY A 82 -18.13 -2.80 1.98
N THR A 83 -18.66 -3.97 2.37
CA THR A 83 -19.30 -4.17 3.69
C THR A 83 -18.28 -4.48 4.78
N PHE A 84 -17.02 -4.80 4.40
CA PHE A 84 -15.93 -5.16 5.30
C PHE A 84 -16.33 -6.24 6.32
N PRO A 85 -16.65 -7.48 5.89
CA PRO A 85 -17.18 -8.54 6.77
C PRO A 85 -16.21 -8.95 7.87
N ASN A 86 -14.91 -8.67 7.71
CA ASN A 86 -13.86 -8.92 8.69
C ASN A 86 -13.45 -7.64 9.47
N GLY A 87 -14.29 -6.61 9.44
CA GLY A 87 -14.01 -5.29 10.03
C GLY A 87 -13.29 -4.35 9.07
N VAL A 88 -13.41 -3.04 9.33
CA VAL A 88 -12.72 -2.01 8.52
C VAL A 88 -11.21 -2.19 8.67
N PRO A 89 -10.47 -2.43 7.58
CA PRO A 89 -9.05 -2.72 7.65
C PRO A 89 -8.25 -1.48 8.03
N ASN A 90 -7.54 -1.57 9.14
CA ASN A 90 -6.60 -0.57 9.60
C ASN A 90 -5.46 -1.25 10.36
N PRO A 91 -4.37 -1.68 9.70
CA PRO A 91 -3.26 -2.38 10.33
C PRO A 91 -2.46 -1.56 11.36
N LEU A 92 -2.68 -0.24 11.45
CA LEU A 92 -2.13 0.56 12.55
C LEU A 92 -2.69 0.12 13.90
N LEU A 93 -3.94 -0.33 13.94
CA LEU A 93 -4.57 -0.84 15.15
C LEU A 93 -4.09 -2.27 15.41
N VAL A 94 -3.59 -2.52 16.62
CA VAL A 94 -3.01 -3.81 17.01
C VAL A 94 -4.02 -4.95 16.87
N GLU A 95 -5.28 -4.70 17.20
CA GLU A 95 -6.39 -5.64 17.10
C GLU A 95 -6.68 -6.13 15.66
N ASN A 96 -6.27 -5.38 14.65
CA ASN A 96 -6.49 -5.72 13.24
C ASN A 96 -5.34 -6.53 12.63
N ARG A 97 -4.25 -6.77 13.36
CA ARG A 97 -3.05 -7.45 12.87
C ARG A 97 -3.15 -8.98 12.91
N GLY A 98 -4.04 -9.51 13.76
CA GLY A 98 -4.17 -10.94 14.02
C GLY A 98 -4.19 -11.83 12.78
N PRO A 99 -5.10 -11.62 11.81
CA PRO A 99 -5.19 -12.45 10.61
C PRO A 99 -3.92 -12.49 9.76
N THR A 100 -3.19 -11.38 9.67
CA THR A 100 -1.90 -11.32 8.96
C THR A 100 -0.84 -12.14 9.69
N ILE A 101 -0.73 -11.96 11.01
CA ILE A 101 0.25 -12.67 11.86
C ILE A 101 -0.01 -14.18 11.84
N GLU A 102 -1.27 -14.60 11.96
CA GLU A 102 -1.65 -16.02 11.91
C GLU A 102 -1.31 -16.65 10.56
N ALA A 103 -1.58 -15.93 9.46
CA ALA A 103 -1.23 -16.39 8.12
C ALA A 103 0.28 -16.52 7.91
N ILE A 104 1.11 -15.60 8.44
CA ILE A 104 2.57 -15.70 8.40
C ILE A 104 3.03 -16.97 9.13
N HIS A 105 2.61 -17.17 10.37
CA HIS A 105 3.02 -18.32 11.17
C HIS A 105 2.56 -19.66 10.57
N SER A 106 1.32 -19.73 10.07
CA SER A 106 0.75 -20.97 9.52
C SER A 106 1.34 -21.36 8.17
N SER A 107 1.74 -20.37 7.35
CA SER A 107 2.31 -20.63 6.03
C SER A 107 3.86 -20.69 6.03
N GLY A 108 4.51 -20.21 7.09
CA GLY A 108 5.95 -20.01 7.12
C GLY A 108 6.39 -18.96 6.08
N ALA A 109 5.64 -17.88 5.95
CA ALA A 109 5.96 -16.81 5.02
C ALA A 109 7.17 -16.00 5.47
N ASP A 110 7.93 -15.49 4.49
CA ASP A 110 9.12 -14.67 4.72
C ASP A 110 8.76 -13.22 5.08
N LEU A 111 7.56 -12.77 4.67
CA LEU A 111 7.10 -11.39 4.83
C LEU A 111 5.57 -11.36 4.86
N GLY A 112 4.99 -10.41 5.58
CA GLY A 112 3.58 -10.06 5.51
C GLY A 112 3.38 -8.62 5.07
N ILE A 113 2.36 -8.40 4.24
CA ILE A 113 1.90 -7.08 3.83
C ILE A 113 0.40 -7.00 4.09
N ALA A 114 -0.04 -5.91 4.73
CA ALA A 114 -1.45 -5.62 4.91
C ALA A 114 -1.77 -4.20 4.44
N TRP A 115 -2.94 -4.01 3.85
CA TRP A 115 -3.40 -2.71 3.37
C TRP A 115 -4.62 -2.23 4.14
N ASP A 116 -4.90 -0.96 4.04
CA ASP A 116 -6.19 -0.39 4.43
C ASP A 116 -7.22 -0.50 3.28
N GLY A 117 -8.45 -0.03 3.52
CA GLY A 117 -9.58 -0.33 2.66
C GLY A 117 -9.51 0.27 1.26
N ASP A 118 -9.03 1.49 1.13
CA ASP A 118 -8.88 2.19 -0.15
C ASP A 118 -7.48 2.04 -0.78
N PHE A 119 -6.62 1.22 -0.12
CA PHE A 119 -5.36 0.77 -0.68
C PHE A 119 -4.32 1.89 -0.86
N ASP A 120 -4.43 2.97 -0.11
CA ASP A 120 -3.47 4.07 -0.15
C ASP A 120 -2.33 3.93 0.88
N ARG A 121 -2.45 2.99 1.83
CA ARG A 121 -1.45 2.67 2.85
C ARG A 121 -1.15 1.19 2.90
N CYS A 122 0.15 0.84 2.99
CA CYS A 122 0.61 -0.53 3.18
C CYS A 122 1.46 -0.66 4.45
N PHE A 123 1.37 -1.81 5.09
CA PHE A 123 2.03 -2.13 6.35
C PHE A 123 2.73 -3.46 6.26
N PHE A 124 3.90 -3.56 6.86
CA PHE A 124 4.79 -4.70 6.73
C PHE A 124 4.94 -5.46 8.04
N PHE A 125 5.17 -6.76 7.92
CA PHE A 125 5.43 -7.67 9.03
C PHE A 125 6.62 -8.56 8.67
N ASP A 126 7.49 -8.83 9.64
CA ASP A 126 8.60 -9.76 9.44
C ASP A 126 8.12 -11.24 9.42
N GLU A 127 9.05 -12.15 9.21
CA GLU A 127 8.80 -13.61 9.20
C GLU A 127 8.31 -14.17 10.55
N ASN A 128 8.45 -13.42 11.62
CA ASN A 128 7.95 -13.75 12.96
C ASN A 128 6.58 -13.09 13.24
N GLY A 129 5.97 -12.44 12.26
CA GLY A 129 4.73 -11.72 12.42
C GLY A 129 4.84 -10.41 13.22
N ARG A 130 6.05 -9.87 13.41
CA ARG A 130 6.25 -8.59 14.08
C ARG A 130 5.97 -7.46 13.11
N PHE A 131 5.15 -6.52 13.55
CA PHE A 131 4.85 -5.32 12.78
C PHE A 131 6.10 -4.44 12.63
N ILE A 132 6.39 -4.05 11.40
CA ILE A 132 7.50 -3.14 11.07
C ILE A 132 6.95 -1.73 11.03
N GLU A 133 7.46 -0.88 11.91
CA GLU A 133 7.04 0.53 11.97
C GLU A 133 7.37 1.26 10.65
N GLY A 134 6.39 2.01 10.13
CA GLY A 134 6.49 2.61 8.80
C GLY A 134 7.70 3.51 8.58
N TYR A 135 8.22 4.14 9.64
CA TYR A 135 9.39 5.00 9.49
C TYR A 135 10.68 4.24 9.15
N TYR A 136 10.80 2.97 9.48
CA TYR A 136 11.91 2.12 9.00
C TYR A 136 11.78 1.86 7.49
N ILE A 137 10.55 1.63 7.02
CA ILE A 137 10.28 1.46 5.58
C ILE A 137 10.58 2.74 4.82
N VAL A 138 10.19 3.90 5.36
CA VAL A 138 10.54 5.22 4.78
C VAL A 138 12.05 5.40 4.69
N GLY A 139 12.79 4.99 5.72
CA GLY A 139 14.26 5.03 5.71
C GLY A 139 14.85 4.13 4.62
N LEU A 140 14.39 2.90 4.50
CA LEU A 140 14.83 1.95 3.47
C LEU A 140 14.55 2.47 2.06
N LEU A 141 13.37 3.04 1.81
CA LEU A 141 13.04 3.68 0.54
C LEU A 141 13.92 4.91 0.28
N ALA A 142 14.17 5.75 1.29
CA ALA A 142 15.06 6.90 1.18
C ALA A 142 16.47 6.47 0.77
N GLN A 143 17.03 5.43 1.37
CA GLN A 143 18.30 4.84 0.97
C GLN A 143 18.28 4.44 -0.50
N SER A 144 17.30 3.63 -0.90
CA SER A 144 17.20 3.13 -2.28
C SER A 144 17.13 4.25 -3.31
N PHE A 145 16.33 5.29 -3.03
CA PHE A 145 16.24 6.45 -3.93
C PHE A 145 17.55 7.26 -3.98
N LEU A 146 18.23 7.43 -2.86
CA LEU A 146 19.48 8.19 -2.82
C LEU A 146 20.68 7.42 -3.41
N GLU A 147 20.66 6.08 -3.36
CA GLU A 147 21.62 5.25 -4.10
C GLU A 147 21.46 5.42 -5.61
N ALA A 148 20.20 5.53 -6.09
CA ALA A 148 19.90 5.76 -7.50
C ALA A 148 20.14 7.23 -7.93
N GLU A 149 19.90 8.19 -7.03
CA GLU A 149 20.01 9.64 -7.29
C GLU A 149 20.76 10.35 -6.15
N PRO A 150 22.10 10.28 -6.10
CA PRO A 150 22.91 10.95 -5.08
C PRO A 150 22.67 12.46 -5.04
N GLY A 151 22.50 13.01 -3.83
CA GLY A 151 22.17 14.43 -3.64
C GLY A 151 20.69 14.77 -3.72
N GLY A 152 19.84 13.76 -3.91
CA GLY A 152 18.39 13.89 -3.93
C GLY A 152 17.81 14.45 -2.63
N LYS A 153 16.54 14.85 -2.67
CA LYS A 153 15.82 15.41 -1.52
C LYS A 153 14.74 14.44 -1.05
N ILE A 154 14.77 14.09 0.22
CA ILE A 154 13.76 13.26 0.87
C ILE A 154 12.87 14.17 1.72
N VAL A 155 11.62 14.34 1.29
CA VAL A 155 10.59 15.03 2.08
C VAL A 155 9.98 14.01 3.04
N HIS A 156 9.94 14.33 4.33
CA HIS A 156 9.48 13.40 5.36
C HIS A 156 8.55 14.05 6.38
N ASP A 157 7.78 13.21 7.07
CA ASP A 157 6.88 13.64 8.14
C ASP A 157 7.67 14.22 9.33
N PRO A 158 7.27 15.37 9.87
CA PRO A 158 7.96 16.02 10.99
C PRO A 158 7.87 15.24 12.32
N ARG A 159 7.03 14.23 12.41
CA ARG A 159 6.83 13.44 13.64
C ARG A 159 7.83 12.30 13.80
N LEU A 160 8.40 11.81 12.68
CA LEU A 160 9.28 10.64 12.65
C LEU A 160 10.50 10.95 11.78
N THR A 161 11.52 11.57 12.39
CA THR A 161 12.56 12.27 11.64
C THR A 161 13.93 11.59 11.68
N TRP A 162 14.33 11.03 12.83
CA TRP A 162 15.73 10.67 13.09
C TRP A 162 16.28 9.68 12.05
N ASN A 163 15.60 8.57 11.85
CA ASN A 163 16.03 7.55 10.89
C ASN A 163 16.18 8.11 9.46
N THR A 164 15.22 8.92 9.00
CA THR A 164 15.26 9.50 7.66
C THR A 164 16.36 10.53 7.52
N ILE A 165 16.60 11.34 8.55
CA ILE A 165 17.68 12.36 8.55
C ILE A 165 19.05 11.67 8.52
N GLU A 166 19.27 10.65 9.36
CA GLU A 166 20.53 9.90 9.41
C GLU A 166 20.83 9.22 8.06
N ILE A 167 19.85 8.54 7.48
CA ILE A 167 19.98 7.89 6.17
C ILE A 167 20.24 8.91 5.07
N ALA A 168 19.50 10.03 5.05
CA ALA A 168 19.73 11.08 4.06
C ALA A 168 21.15 11.63 4.12
N GLN A 169 21.70 11.81 5.32
CA GLN A 169 23.09 12.26 5.51
C GLN A 169 24.10 11.19 5.07
N GLU A 170 23.89 9.92 5.45
CA GLU A 170 24.78 8.81 5.09
C GLU A 170 24.87 8.63 3.57
N PHE A 171 23.76 8.73 2.86
CA PHE A 171 23.67 8.55 1.41
C PHE A 171 23.77 9.87 0.62
N SER A 172 24.37 10.91 1.23
CA SER A 172 24.66 12.20 0.58
C SER A 172 23.42 12.95 0.06
N GLY A 173 22.25 12.70 0.62
CA GLY A 173 21.01 13.37 0.31
C GLY A 173 20.69 14.52 1.27
N GLN A 174 19.51 15.09 1.11
CA GLN A 174 18.98 16.17 1.94
C GLN A 174 17.62 15.76 2.51
N ALA A 175 17.49 15.72 3.83
CA ALA A 175 16.20 15.59 4.49
C ALA A 175 15.50 16.95 4.52
N ILE A 176 14.26 17.00 4.03
CA ILE A 176 13.43 18.21 3.99
C ILE A 176 12.18 17.96 4.83
N GLN A 177 11.88 18.87 5.74
CA GLN A 177 10.76 18.79 6.67
C GLN A 177 9.63 19.75 6.26
#